data_5e1ae72da0279f697da6f057f217ecde
#
_entry.id   5e1ae72da0279f697da6f057f217ecde
#
_cell.length_a   1.000
_cell.length_b   1.000
_cell.length_c   1.000
_cell.angle_alpha   90.00
_cell.angle_beta   90.00
_cell.angle_gamma   90.00
#
_symmetry.space_group_name_H-M   'P 1'
#
loop_
_entity.id
_entity.type
_entity.pdbx_description
1 polymer ?
#
loop_
_entity_poly.entity_id
_entity_poly.type
_entity_poly.pdbx_seq_one_letter_code
_entity_poly.pdbx_strand_id
1 'polypeptide(L)'
;EKWQVEDMTCHLAHDIKEAEQIMKAGNPALMIDPNGEMIKQLHPIAVVDAILAKKNLGTTRDMAPITIALGPGFTAGEDVDVVIETMRGHRLGRIIKEGSAIPNTGIPGVIKGFGKERVIHSPAKGILRNICHITDMVSKGQLLAKIETPEGTIVDVPASMDGLLRGLIRDGYPVTKGFKIADIDPRAEEYDNCFTISDKARCIAGGVLEALLYLKNDLSDQQEELNVPICT
;
A
#
# COMPACT_ATOMS: atom_id res chain seq x y z
N GLU A 1 -7.19 -15.19 -11.88
CA GLU A 1 -5.96 -14.42 -12.10
C GLU A 1 -4.96 -14.64 -10.96
N LYS A 2 -3.68 -14.52 -11.26
CA LYS A 2 -2.60 -14.62 -10.26
C LYS A 2 -1.56 -13.53 -10.48
N TRP A 3 -0.93 -13.09 -9.40
CA TRP A 3 0.13 -12.09 -9.42
C TRP A 3 1.32 -12.58 -8.60
N GLN A 4 2.52 -12.48 -9.15
CA GLN A 4 3.74 -12.92 -8.47
C GLN A 4 4.58 -11.70 -8.06
N VAL A 5 5.05 -11.72 -6.81
CA VAL A 5 6.03 -10.79 -6.28
C VAL A 5 7.13 -11.60 -5.61
N GLU A 6 8.35 -11.50 -6.12
CA GLU A 6 9.48 -12.34 -5.71
C GLU A 6 9.10 -13.85 -5.83
N ASP A 7 9.19 -14.60 -4.76
CA ASP A 7 8.85 -16.04 -4.69
C ASP A 7 7.39 -16.32 -4.28
N MET A 8 6.62 -15.26 -3.98
CA MET A 8 5.23 -15.39 -3.52
C MET A 8 4.23 -15.15 -4.65
N THR A 9 3.27 -16.06 -4.79
CA THR A 9 2.17 -15.92 -5.76
C THR A 9 0.85 -15.67 -5.03
N CYS A 10 0.20 -14.55 -5.34
CA CYS A 10 -1.12 -14.20 -4.86
C CYS A 10 -2.18 -14.61 -5.88
N HIS A 11 -3.28 -15.18 -5.44
CA HIS A 11 -4.38 -15.63 -6.29
C HIS A 11 -5.64 -14.79 -6.06
N LEU A 12 -6.29 -14.37 -7.14
CA LEU A 12 -7.59 -13.73 -7.07
C LEU A 12 -8.65 -14.78 -6.71
N ALA A 13 -9.36 -14.53 -5.61
CA ALA A 13 -10.51 -15.28 -5.17
C ALA A 13 -11.80 -14.50 -5.48
N HIS A 14 -12.84 -15.17 -5.91
CA HIS A 14 -14.13 -14.57 -6.26
C HIS A 14 -15.15 -14.69 -5.13
N ASP A 15 -14.90 -15.57 -4.17
CA ASP A 15 -15.71 -15.75 -2.97
C ASP A 15 -14.85 -16.22 -1.78
N ILE A 16 -15.47 -16.27 -0.60
CA ILE A 16 -14.80 -16.68 0.65
C ILE A 16 -14.30 -18.12 0.59
N LYS A 17 -15.05 -19.04 -0.02
CA LYS A 17 -14.65 -20.45 -0.11
C LYS A 17 -13.40 -20.63 -0.94
N GLU A 18 -13.31 -19.91 -2.05
CA GLU A 18 -12.12 -19.90 -2.90
C GLU A 18 -10.94 -19.29 -2.16
N ALA A 19 -11.15 -18.16 -1.44
CA ALA A 19 -10.12 -17.56 -0.61
C ALA A 19 -9.59 -18.52 0.46
N GLU A 20 -10.47 -19.22 1.17
CA GLU A 20 -10.07 -20.23 2.16
C GLU A 20 -9.27 -21.39 1.54
N GLN A 21 -9.64 -21.85 0.36
CA GLN A 21 -8.91 -22.91 -0.34
C GLN A 21 -7.51 -22.47 -0.73
N ILE A 22 -7.37 -21.25 -1.25
CA ILE A 22 -6.08 -20.65 -1.60
C ILE A 22 -5.20 -20.54 -0.35
N MET A 23 -5.74 -20.03 0.76
CA MET A 23 -5.01 -19.90 2.02
C MET A 23 -4.62 -21.25 2.62
N LYS A 24 -5.50 -22.26 2.57
CA LYS A 24 -5.19 -23.64 3.01
C LYS A 24 -4.08 -24.27 2.18
N ALA A 25 -3.91 -23.89 0.92
CA ALA A 25 -2.80 -24.30 0.07
C ALA A 25 -1.49 -23.52 0.34
N GLY A 26 -1.47 -22.61 1.32
CA GLY A 26 -0.29 -21.84 1.72
C GLY A 26 -0.03 -20.60 0.87
N ASN A 27 -0.99 -20.16 0.07
CA ASN A 27 -0.87 -18.97 -0.77
C ASN A 27 -1.74 -17.82 -0.24
N PRO A 28 -1.32 -16.55 -0.42
CA PRO A 28 -2.18 -15.42 -0.16
C PRO A 28 -3.33 -15.34 -1.16
N ALA A 29 -4.53 -15.08 -0.64
CA ALA A 29 -5.72 -14.80 -1.44
C ALA A 29 -5.94 -13.28 -1.55
N LEU A 30 -6.31 -12.82 -2.74
CA LEU A 30 -6.74 -11.45 -3.01
C LEU A 30 -8.24 -11.47 -3.33
N MET A 31 -9.01 -10.60 -2.67
CA MET A 31 -10.42 -10.40 -3.02
C MET A 31 -10.71 -8.92 -3.27
N ILE A 32 -11.68 -8.66 -4.15
CA ILE A 32 -12.24 -7.32 -4.35
C ILE A 32 -13.36 -7.14 -3.33
N ASP A 33 -13.08 -6.41 -2.26
CA ASP A 33 -14.01 -6.20 -1.13
C ASP A 33 -14.00 -4.75 -0.67
N PRO A 34 -14.71 -3.85 -1.39
CA PRO A 34 -14.70 -2.42 -1.09
C PRO A 34 -15.34 -2.06 0.25
N ASN A 35 -16.10 -2.96 0.84
CA ASN A 35 -16.84 -2.73 2.08
C ASN A 35 -16.27 -3.46 3.31
N GLY A 36 -15.20 -4.26 3.14
CA GLY A 36 -14.62 -5.04 4.23
C GLY A 36 -15.49 -6.19 4.75
N GLU A 37 -16.39 -6.73 3.92
CA GLU A 37 -17.27 -7.84 4.31
C GLU A 37 -16.52 -9.12 4.65
N MET A 38 -15.33 -9.31 4.06
CA MET A 38 -14.43 -10.43 4.39
C MET A 38 -14.03 -10.44 5.88
N ILE A 39 -13.81 -9.26 6.46
CA ILE A 39 -13.39 -9.14 7.87
C ILE A 39 -14.45 -9.76 8.76
N LYS A 40 -15.73 -9.43 8.50
CA LYS A 40 -16.86 -9.94 9.26
C LYS A 40 -17.09 -11.45 9.09
N GLN A 41 -16.74 -12.01 7.94
CA GLN A 41 -16.99 -13.42 7.62
C GLN A 41 -15.82 -14.33 8.03
N LEU A 42 -14.58 -13.87 7.87
CA LEU A 42 -13.38 -14.64 8.17
C LEU A 42 -12.94 -14.54 9.63
N HIS A 43 -13.41 -13.53 10.36
CA HIS A 43 -13.00 -13.24 11.75
C HIS A 43 -11.48 -13.33 11.93
N PRO A 44 -10.68 -12.52 11.20
CA PRO A 44 -9.24 -12.61 11.26
C PRO A 44 -8.71 -12.26 12.65
N ILE A 45 -7.59 -12.86 13.03
CA ILE A 45 -6.87 -12.50 14.28
C ILE A 45 -6.34 -11.06 14.24
N ALA A 46 -6.04 -10.55 13.04
CA ALA A 46 -5.55 -9.20 12.85
C ALA A 46 -6.05 -8.59 11.54
N VAL A 47 -6.30 -7.27 11.57
CA VAL A 47 -6.54 -6.44 10.40
C VAL A 47 -5.40 -5.44 10.27
N VAL A 48 -4.82 -5.36 9.07
CA VAL A 48 -3.77 -4.40 8.74
C VAL A 48 -4.25 -3.47 7.64
N ASP A 49 -4.49 -2.19 7.97
CA ASP A 49 -4.78 -1.17 6.95
C ASP A 49 -3.49 -0.72 6.26
N ALA A 50 -3.26 -1.24 5.06
CA ALA A 50 -2.14 -0.90 4.20
C ALA A 50 -2.58 -0.12 2.94
N ILE A 51 -3.76 0.51 2.95
CA ILE A 51 -4.31 1.28 1.82
C ILE A 51 -3.43 2.51 1.50
N LEU A 52 -2.78 3.07 2.53
CA LEU A 52 -1.92 4.26 2.43
C LEU A 52 -2.64 5.51 1.87
N ALA A 53 -3.93 5.64 2.14
CA ALA A 53 -4.76 6.77 1.72
C ALA A 53 -4.40 8.10 2.42
N LYS A 54 -3.56 8.06 3.46
CA LYS A 54 -3.15 9.21 4.29
C LYS A 54 -4.31 9.85 5.05
N LYS A 55 -5.37 9.14 5.17
CA LYS A 55 -6.56 9.40 5.98
C LYS A 55 -7.23 8.07 6.28
N ASN A 56 -7.89 7.96 7.42
CA ASN A 56 -8.74 6.81 7.72
C ASN A 56 -9.95 6.79 6.78
N LEU A 57 -10.19 5.65 6.13
CA LEU A 57 -11.33 5.42 5.23
C LEU A 57 -12.44 4.58 5.87
N GLY A 58 -12.36 4.31 7.17
CA GLY A 58 -13.36 3.57 7.92
C GLY A 58 -12.82 2.39 8.73
N THR A 59 -11.49 2.27 8.88
CA THR A 59 -10.88 1.26 9.73
C THR A 59 -11.06 1.63 11.20
N THR A 60 -11.53 0.68 12.01
CA THR A 60 -11.79 0.83 13.45
C THR A 60 -11.19 -0.31 14.26
N ARG A 61 -10.93 -0.06 15.54
CA ARG A 61 -10.30 -1.03 16.45
C ARG A 61 -11.10 -2.32 16.68
N ASP A 62 -12.41 -2.27 16.48
CA ASP A 62 -13.31 -3.41 16.66
C ASP A 62 -13.38 -4.36 15.46
N MET A 63 -12.67 -4.07 14.38
CA MET A 63 -12.64 -4.92 13.19
C MET A 63 -11.95 -6.27 13.42
N ALA A 64 -11.01 -6.35 14.36
CA ALA A 64 -10.33 -7.59 14.75
C ALA A 64 -9.74 -7.47 16.17
N PRO A 65 -9.32 -8.59 16.79
CA PRO A 65 -8.59 -8.55 18.07
C PRO A 65 -7.30 -7.73 18.02
N ILE A 66 -6.67 -7.62 16.86
CA ILE A 66 -5.48 -6.78 16.60
C ILE A 66 -5.73 -5.93 15.40
N THR A 67 -5.53 -4.60 15.51
CA THR A 67 -5.66 -3.66 14.42
C THR A 67 -4.39 -2.83 14.26
N ILE A 68 -3.84 -2.80 13.05
CA ILE A 68 -2.58 -2.12 12.70
C ILE A 68 -2.83 -1.24 11.49
N ALA A 69 -2.40 0.02 11.51
CA ALA A 69 -2.49 0.90 10.34
C ALA A 69 -1.11 1.42 9.92
N LEU A 70 -0.94 1.70 8.62
CA LEU A 70 0.32 2.16 8.05
C LEU A 70 0.29 3.66 7.72
N GLY A 71 1.16 4.41 8.39
CA GLY A 71 1.41 5.83 8.09
C GLY A 71 0.34 6.78 8.62
N PRO A 72 0.33 8.03 8.10
CA PRO A 72 -0.53 9.09 8.60
C PRO A 72 -2.01 8.87 8.26
N GLY A 73 -2.87 9.44 9.09
CA GLY A 73 -4.32 9.38 8.94
C GLY A 73 -5.02 8.54 10.00
N PHE A 74 -4.25 7.95 10.91
CA PHE A 74 -4.72 7.15 12.04
C PHE A 74 -4.12 7.63 13.35
N THR A 75 -4.85 7.45 14.44
CA THR A 75 -4.39 7.66 15.82
C THR A 75 -4.35 6.32 16.53
N ALA A 76 -3.14 5.91 16.98
CA ALA A 76 -2.95 4.70 17.76
C ALA A 76 -3.66 4.83 19.10
N GLY A 77 -4.34 3.78 19.54
CA GLY A 77 -5.16 3.75 20.75
C GLY A 77 -6.60 4.26 20.55
N GLU A 78 -6.88 4.95 19.45
CA GLU A 78 -8.22 5.45 19.09
C GLU A 78 -8.79 4.71 17.88
N ASP A 79 -8.20 4.91 16.70
CA ASP A 79 -8.66 4.29 15.43
C ASP A 79 -8.24 2.83 15.31
N VAL A 80 -7.01 2.53 15.74
CA VAL A 80 -6.35 1.21 15.68
C VAL A 80 -5.50 1.00 16.94
N ASP A 81 -5.07 -0.23 17.21
CA ASP A 81 -4.20 -0.50 18.35
C ASP A 81 -2.83 0.14 18.21
N VAL A 82 -2.22 0.03 17.05
CA VAL A 82 -0.93 0.65 16.75
C VAL A 82 -0.84 1.16 15.31
N VAL A 83 0.03 2.15 15.11
CA VAL A 83 0.35 2.70 13.79
C VAL A 83 1.82 2.42 13.48
N ILE A 84 2.14 2.08 12.24
CA ILE A 84 3.53 1.90 11.77
C ILE A 84 3.98 3.15 11.01
N GLU A 85 5.11 3.74 11.41
CA GLU A 85 5.69 4.90 10.74
C GLU A 85 6.14 4.58 9.31
N THR A 86 5.70 5.38 8.34
CA THR A 86 6.03 5.20 6.93
C THR A 86 6.91 6.30 6.35
N MET A 87 7.23 7.34 7.10
CA MET A 87 8.15 8.39 6.67
C MET A 87 9.58 7.83 6.61
N ARG A 88 10.28 8.05 5.47
CA ARG A 88 11.71 7.69 5.36
C ARG A 88 12.54 8.43 6.38
N GLY A 89 13.47 7.73 6.99
CA GLY A 89 14.39 8.25 8.01
C GLY A 89 14.55 7.26 9.17
N HIS A 90 15.10 7.73 10.27
CA HIS A 90 15.45 6.90 11.42
C HIS A 90 14.24 6.18 12.06
N ARG A 91 13.04 6.73 11.88
CA ARG A 91 11.81 6.19 12.48
C ARG A 91 11.01 5.28 11.55
N LEU A 92 11.46 5.06 10.30
CA LEU A 92 10.76 4.20 9.35
C LEU A 92 10.53 2.81 9.95
N GLY A 93 9.30 2.31 9.85
CA GLY A 93 8.91 1.00 10.36
C GLY A 93 8.68 0.91 11.87
N ARG A 94 8.87 2.01 12.63
CA ARG A 94 8.61 2.00 14.08
C ARG A 94 7.13 1.86 14.42
N ILE A 95 6.87 1.10 15.48
CA ILE A 95 5.55 0.98 16.10
C ILE A 95 5.27 2.26 16.90
N ILE A 96 4.12 2.86 16.67
CA ILE A 96 3.54 3.98 17.41
C ILE A 96 2.37 3.42 18.21
N LYS A 97 2.49 3.45 19.53
CA LYS A 97 1.47 2.91 20.47
C LYS A 97 0.50 3.99 20.93
N GLU A 98 0.84 5.24 20.76
CA GLU A 98 0.05 6.42 21.14
C GLU A 98 0.31 7.55 20.13
N GLY A 99 -0.77 8.20 19.67
CA GLY A 99 -0.72 9.29 18.70
C GLY A 99 -0.61 8.80 17.25
N SER A 100 -0.06 9.63 16.37
CA SER A 100 -0.10 9.44 14.92
C SER A 100 1.28 9.41 14.29
N ALA A 101 1.40 8.80 13.10
CA ALA A 101 2.59 8.87 12.28
C ALA A 101 2.83 10.30 11.75
N ILE A 102 4.07 10.56 11.34
CA ILE A 102 4.48 11.86 10.78
C ILE A 102 3.59 12.21 9.58
N PRO A 103 3.00 13.42 9.54
CA PRO A 103 2.15 13.84 8.44
C PRO A 103 2.85 13.77 7.09
N ASN A 104 2.09 13.43 6.05
CA ASN A 104 2.62 13.40 4.68
C ASN A 104 3.01 14.81 4.23
N THR A 105 4.26 14.99 3.82
CA THR A 105 4.78 16.29 3.33
C THR A 105 4.37 16.58 1.89
N GLY A 106 3.92 15.58 1.12
CA GLY A 106 3.70 15.71 -0.32
C GLY A 106 4.99 15.88 -1.14
N ILE A 107 6.15 15.84 -0.50
CA ILE A 107 7.46 16.02 -1.16
C ILE A 107 8.07 14.65 -1.43
N PRO A 108 8.26 14.26 -2.71
CA PRO A 108 8.94 13.02 -3.06
C PRO A 108 10.39 13.01 -2.57
N GLY A 109 10.88 11.83 -2.18
CA GLY A 109 12.29 11.66 -1.86
C GLY A 109 13.21 11.98 -3.06
N VAL A 110 14.33 12.63 -2.80
CA VAL A 110 15.32 12.94 -3.82
C VAL A 110 16.16 11.70 -4.14
N ILE A 111 16.27 11.36 -5.44
CA ILE A 111 17.12 10.28 -5.96
C ILE A 111 18.00 10.86 -7.07
N LYS A 112 19.32 10.73 -6.94
CA LYS A 112 20.30 11.32 -7.89
C LYS A 112 20.00 12.79 -8.24
N GLY A 113 19.57 13.60 -7.25
CA GLY A 113 19.26 15.01 -7.43
C GLY A 113 17.84 15.33 -7.93
N PHE A 114 17.06 14.31 -8.35
CA PHE A 114 15.68 14.48 -8.81
C PHE A 114 14.67 14.19 -7.70
N GLY A 115 13.70 15.07 -7.53
CA GLY A 115 12.64 14.96 -6.53
C GLY A 115 11.25 14.97 -7.18
N LYS A 116 10.68 16.16 -7.33
CA LYS A 116 9.34 16.35 -7.91
C LYS A 116 9.25 15.92 -9.37
N GLU A 117 10.34 16.07 -10.10
CA GLU A 117 10.45 15.72 -11.51
C GLU A 117 10.19 14.24 -11.77
N ARG A 118 10.48 13.39 -10.78
CA ARG A 118 10.28 11.95 -10.89
C ARG A 118 8.81 11.54 -10.89
N VAL A 119 7.94 12.38 -10.35
CA VAL A 119 6.53 12.06 -10.15
C VAL A 119 5.66 12.74 -11.19
N ILE A 120 4.92 11.94 -11.95
CA ILE A 120 4.01 12.43 -12.99
C ILE A 120 2.60 12.43 -12.44
N HIS A 121 1.96 13.58 -12.54
CA HIS A 121 0.57 13.77 -12.15
C HIS A 121 -0.31 13.96 -13.38
N SER A 122 -1.54 13.49 -13.30
CA SER A 122 -2.52 13.65 -14.35
C SER A 122 -2.80 15.14 -14.64
N PRO A 123 -2.63 15.60 -15.88
CA PRO A 123 -2.95 16.97 -16.27
C PRO A 123 -4.45 17.24 -16.36
N ALA A 124 -5.29 16.21 -16.48
CA ALA A 124 -6.74 16.32 -16.67
C ALA A 124 -7.50 15.24 -15.87
N LYS A 125 -8.80 15.39 -15.75
CA LYS A 125 -9.73 14.34 -15.33
C LYS A 125 -10.11 13.51 -16.57
N GLY A 126 -10.17 12.16 -16.44
CA GLY A 126 -10.57 11.30 -17.54
C GLY A 126 -10.15 9.84 -17.33
N ILE A 127 -10.10 9.10 -18.41
CA ILE A 127 -9.63 7.70 -18.43
C ILE A 127 -8.21 7.66 -18.95
N LEU A 128 -7.30 7.05 -18.17
CA LEU A 128 -5.89 6.87 -18.54
C LEU A 128 -5.77 5.78 -19.61
N ARG A 129 -5.02 6.07 -20.68
CA ARG A 129 -4.65 5.12 -21.73
C ARG A 129 -3.15 5.05 -21.84
N ASN A 130 -2.58 3.93 -21.42
CA ASN A 130 -1.15 3.72 -21.39
C ASN A 130 -0.58 3.46 -22.78
N ILE A 131 0.58 4.03 -23.06
CA ILE A 131 1.38 3.81 -24.27
C ILE A 131 2.66 3.08 -23.88
N CYS A 132 3.29 3.52 -22.78
CA CYS A 132 4.46 2.86 -22.20
C CYS A 132 4.05 1.89 -21.09
N HIS A 133 5.00 1.04 -20.67
CA HIS A 133 4.84 0.04 -19.65
C HIS A 133 5.88 0.25 -18.53
N ILE A 134 5.59 -0.28 -17.34
CA ILE A 134 6.60 -0.37 -16.29
C ILE A 134 7.78 -1.17 -16.87
N THR A 135 9.00 -0.72 -16.62
CA THR A 135 10.29 -1.17 -17.14
C THR A 135 10.77 -0.49 -18.44
N ASP A 136 9.93 0.28 -19.11
CA ASP A 136 10.41 1.02 -20.28
C ASP A 136 11.41 2.11 -19.87
N MET A 137 12.53 2.18 -20.63
CA MET A 137 13.42 3.34 -20.58
C MET A 137 12.80 4.45 -21.42
N VAL A 138 12.55 5.59 -20.79
CA VAL A 138 11.86 6.72 -21.42
C VAL A 138 12.76 7.95 -21.46
N SER A 139 12.55 8.79 -22.48
CA SER A 139 13.23 10.07 -22.62
C SER A 139 12.29 11.21 -22.27
N LYS A 140 12.84 12.32 -21.75
CA LYS A 140 12.08 13.53 -21.45
C LYS A 140 11.25 13.99 -22.64
N GLY A 141 9.95 14.20 -22.44
CA GLY A 141 9.01 14.57 -23.49
C GLY A 141 8.39 13.37 -24.25
N GLN A 142 8.91 12.15 -24.06
CA GLN A 142 8.29 10.95 -24.64
C GLN A 142 6.88 10.76 -24.12
N LEU A 143 5.94 10.41 -24.99
CA LEU A 143 4.54 10.17 -24.63
C LEU A 143 4.41 8.86 -23.84
N LEU A 144 4.00 8.95 -22.58
CA LEU A 144 3.82 7.79 -21.70
C LEU A 144 2.39 7.24 -21.75
N ALA A 145 1.43 8.14 -21.82
CA ALA A 145 0.00 7.83 -21.78
C ALA A 145 -0.81 8.99 -22.38
N LYS A 146 -2.10 8.74 -22.54
CA LYS A 146 -3.11 9.74 -22.91
C LYS A 146 -4.23 9.73 -21.90
N ILE A 147 -4.95 10.83 -21.76
CA ILE A 147 -6.15 10.91 -20.95
C ILE A 147 -7.31 11.27 -21.86
N GLU A 148 -8.29 10.39 -21.91
CA GLU A 148 -9.59 10.62 -22.58
C GLU A 148 -10.48 11.36 -21.58
N THR A 149 -10.72 12.65 -21.84
CA THR A 149 -11.58 13.46 -20.96
C THR A 149 -13.06 13.18 -21.19
N PRO A 150 -13.96 13.49 -20.23
CA PRO A 150 -15.39 13.34 -20.41
C PRO A 150 -15.96 14.15 -21.59
N GLU A 151 -15.27 15.23 -21.97
CA GLU A 151 -15.65 16.11 -23.11
C GLU A 151 -15.19 15.56 -24.46
N GLY A 152 -14.53 14.38 -24.48
CA GLY A 152 -14.02 13.74 -25.68
C GLY A 152 -12.67 14.28 -26.18
N THR A 153 -12.01 15.13 -25.42
CA THR A 153 -10.66 15.61 -25.75
C THR A 153 -9.61 14.60 -25.27
N ILE A 154 -8.52 14.52 -26.00
CA ILE A 154 -7.33 13.70 -25.64
C ILE A 154 -6.26 14.63 -25.10
N VAL A 155 -5.75 14.35 -23.90
CA VAL A 155 -4.66 15.09 -23.28
C VAL A 155 -3.45 14.19 -23.13
N ASP A 156 -2.33 14.61 -23.70
CA ASP A 156 -1.07 13.86 -23.66
C ASP A 156 -0.42 13.93 -22.28
N VAL A 157 0.24 12.84 -21.88
CA VAL A 157 1.03 12.72 -20.65
C VAL A 157 2.47 12.42 -21.03
N PRO A 158 3.33 13.44 -21.18
CA PRO A 158 4.74 13.24 -21.49
C PRO A 158 5.56 12.87 -20.26
N ALA A 159 6.69 12.20 -20.49
CA ALA A 159 7.72 11.99 -19.48
C ALA A 159 8.35 13.33 -19.06
N SER A 160 8.51 13.54 -17.77
CA SER A 160 9.10 14.75 -17.18
C SER A 160 10.63 14.77 -17.26
N MET A 161 11.25 13.59 -17.38
CA MET A 161 12.70 13.37 -17.39
C MET A 161 13.07 12.07 -18.07
N ASP A 162 14.37 11.88 -18.34
CA ASP A 162 14.91 10.60 -18.78
C ASP A 162 14.98 9.63 -17.61
N GLY A 163 14.74 8.33 -17.86
CA GLY A 163 14.90 7.30 -16.86
C GLY A 163 14.02 6.06 -17.06
N LEU A 164 14.01 5.21 -16.06
CA LEU A 164 13.23 3.99 -16.02
C LEU A 164 11.81 4.29 -15.54
N LEU A 165 10.79 3.93 -16.30
CA LEU A 165 9.40 4.01 -15.88
C LEU A 165 9.12 2.90 -14.85
N ARG A 166 9.22 3.26 -13.57
CA ARG A 166 9.15 2.30 -12.45
C ARG A 166 7.76 2.14 -11.85
N GLY A 167 6.89 3.08 -12.08
CA GLY A 167 5.51 3.05 -11.63
C GLY A 167 4.58 3.65 -12.66
N LEU A 168 3.47 2.99 -12.94
CA LEU A 168 2.43 3.46 -13.84
C LEU A 168 1.09 2.89 -13.37
N ILE A 169 0.08 3.74 -13.24
CA ILE A 169 -1.30 3.32 -12.96
C ILE A 169 -1.80 2.48 -14.14
N ARG A 170 -2.60 1.46 -13.84
CA ARG A 170 -3.15 0.53 -14.83
C ARG A 170 -3.93 1.25 -15.93
N ASP A 171 -3.87 0.71 -17.14
CA ASP A 171 -4.67 1.17 -18.27
C ASP A 171 -6.18 1.17 -17.93
N GLY A 172 -6.92 2.10 -18.50
CA GLY A 172 -8.35 2.25 -18.27
C GLY A 172 -8.75 2.80 -16.90
N TYR A 173 -7.79 3.23 -16.06
CA TYR A 173 -8.12 3.76 -14.74
C TYR A 173 -8.69 5.18 -14.80
N PRO A 174 -9.80 5.48 -14.08
CA PRO A 174 -10.33 6.83 -13.98
C PRO A 174 -9.44 7.69 -13.10
N VAL A 175 -8.91 8.78 -13.64
CA VAL A 175 -8.02 9.71 -12.94
C VAL A 175 -8.65 11.09 -12.77
N THR A 176 -8.26 11.78 -11.71
CA THR A 176 -8.58 13.20 -11.51
C THR A 176 -7.35 14.05 -11.81
N LYS A 177 -7.54 15.32 -12.15
CA LYS A 177 -6.43 16.26 -12.31
C LYS A 177 -5.59 16.32 -11.03
N GLY A 178 -4.26 16.23 -11.18
CA GLY A 178 -3.33 16.22 -10.05
C GLY A 178 -3.13 14.85 -9.39
N PHE A 179 -3.86 13.79 -9.80
CA PHE A 179 -3.64 12.45 -9.31
C PHE A 179 -2.29 11.90 -9.78
N LYS A 180 -1.48 11.33 -8.88
CA LYS A 180 -0.20 10.71 -9.25
C LYS A 180 -0.45 9.49 -10.11
N ILE A 181 0.10 9.45 -11.33
CA ILE A 181 -0.13 8.39 -12.31
C ILE A 181 1.13 7.61 -12.66
N ALA A 182 2.32 8.20 -12.53
CA ALA A 182 3.56 7.51 -12.85
C ALA A 182 4.73 7.98 -11.97
N ASP A 183 5.80 7.18 -11.96
CA ASP A 183 7.05 7.46 -11.27
C ASP A 183 8.23 7.02 -12.16
N ILE A 184 9.15 7.95 -12.44
CA ILE A 184 10.36 7.68 -13.21
C ILE A 184 11.56 7.64 -12.27
N ASP A 185 12.39 6.60 -12.39
CA ASP A 185 13.64 6.48 -11.65
C ASP A 185 14.81 6.86 -12.57
N PRO A 186 15.67 7.82 -12.17
CA PRO A 186 16.85 8.19 -12.98
C PRO A 186 17.92 7.10 -13.07
N ARG A 187 17.74 5.98 -12.40
CA ARG A 187 18.69 4.87 -12.31
C ARG A 187 18.24 3.73 -13.24
N ALA A 188 18.91 3.58 -14.38
CA ALA A 188 18.61 2.49 -15.32
C ALA A 188 18.92 1.11 -14.73
N GLU A 189 19.89 1.05 -13.81
CA GLU A 189 20.29 -0.15 -13.08
C GLU A 189 19.22 -0.73 -12.13
N GLU A 190 18.16 0.02 -11.88
CA GLU A 190 17.04 -0.40 -11.00
C GLU A 190 15.96 -1.24 -11.71
N TYR A 191 16.22 -1.74 -12.93
CA TYR A 191 15.25 -2.51 -13.70
C TYR A 191 14.68 -3.70 -12.91
N ASP A 192 15.52 -4.53 -12.31
CA ASP A 192 15.10 -5.69 -11.53
C ASP A 192 14.26 -5.30 -10.31
N ASN A 193 14.47 -4.10 -9.79
CA ASN A 193 13.72 -3.56 -8.66
C ASN A 193 12.28 -3.11 -9.00
N CYS A 194 11.87 -3.18 -10.27
CA CYS A 194 10.46 -3.04 -10.66
C CYS A 194 9.61 -4.23 -10.20
N PHE A 195 10.22 -5.38 -9.95
CA PHE A 195 9.55 -6.66 -9.64
C PHE A 195 9.75 -7.13 -8.20
N THR A 196 10.46 -6.36 -7.37
CA THR A 196 10.83 -6.73 -6.02
C THR A 196 10.25 -5.75 -4.99
N ILE A 197 10.22 -6.20 -3.72
CA ILE A 197 9.79 -5.39 -2.59
C ILE A 197 10.92 -4.43 -2.20
N SER A 198 10.63 -3.13 -2.11
CA SER A 198 11.63 -2.11 -1.75
C SER A 198 12.10 -2.23 -0.30
N ASP A 199 13.28 -1.63 -0.02
CA ASP A 199 13.81 -1.43 1.33
C ASP A 199 12.77 -0.82 2.28
N LYS A 200 12.06 0.19 1.81
CA LYS A 200 10.99 0.85 2.57
C LYS A 200 9.86 -0.11 2.90
N ALA A 201 9.37 -0.86 1.93
CA ALA A 201 8.27 -1.79 2.13
C ALA A 201 8.67 -2.93 3.08
N ARG A 202 9.91 -3.45 2.96
CA ARG A 202 10.44 -4.47 3.89
C ARG A 202 10.55 -3.95 5.32
N CYS A 203 11.03 -2.72 5.51
CA CYS A 203 11.15 -2.12 6.83
C CYS A 203 9.77 -1.93 7.48
N ILE A 204 8.78 -1.45 6.72
CA ILE A 204 7.40 -1.30 7.21
C ILE A 204 6.79 -2.67 7.53
N ALA A 205 6.96 -3.66 6.66
CA ALA A 205 6.47 -5.02 6.89
C ALA A 205 7.10 -5.66 8.13
N GLY A 206 8.40 -5.39 8.39
CA GLY A 206 9.09 -5.78 9.63
C GLY A 206 8.41 -5.18 10.86
N GLY A 207 8.07 -3.89 10.82
CA GLY A 207 7.34 -3.21 11.90
C GLY A 207 5.93 -3.79 12.11
N VAL A 208 5.24 -4.17 11.03
CA VAL A 208 3.94 -4.86 11.13
C VAL A 208 4.09 -6.21 11.82
N LEU A 209 5.10 -7.00 11.43
CA LEU A 209 5.34 -8.31 12.03
C LEU A 209 5.69 -8.18 13.53
N GLU A 210 6.56 -7.24 13.88
CA GLU A 210 6.91 -6.92 15.27
C GLU A 210 5.66 -6.54 16.08
N ALA A 211 4.82 -5.64 15.54
CA ALA A 211 3.58 -5.21 16.19
C ALA A 211 2.60 -6.37 16.39
N LEU A 212 2.43 -7.22 15.37
CA LEU A 212 1.55 -8.38 15.43
C LEU A 212 1.98 -9.37 16.54
N LEU A 213 3.28 -9.66 16.62
CA LEU A 213 3.81 -10.56 17.64
C LEU A 213 3.69 -9.96 19.04
N TYR A 214 3.99 -8.67 19.18
CA TYR A 214 3.86 -7.94 20.43
C TYR A 214 2.41 -7.97 20.94
N LEU A 215 1.44 -7.54 20.12
CA LEU A 215 0.04 -7.46 20.50
C LEU A 215 -0.59 -8.86 20.73
N LYS A 216 -0.12 -9.87 20.00
CA LYS A 216 -0.57 -11.26 20.23
C LYS A 216 -0.14 -11.78 21.59
N ASN A 217 1.08 -11.47 22.04
CA ASN A 217 1.54 -11.86 23.37
C ASN A 217 0.73 -11.15 24.47
N ASP A 218 0.48 -9.84 24.34
CA ASP A 218 -0.35 -9.07 25.28
C ASP A 218 -1.76 -9.68 25.42
N LEU A 219 -2.38 -10.14 24.31
CA LEU A 219 -3.67 -10.81 24.34
C LEU A 219 -3.61 -12.17 25.06
N SER A 220 -2.53 -12.92 24.90
CA SER A 220 -2.33 -14.22 25.56
C SER A 220 -2.19 -14.05 27.08
N ASP A 221 -1.38 -13.08 27.50
CA ASP A 221 -1.15 -12.77 28.91
C ASP A 221 -2.46 -12.32 29.62
N GLN A 222 -3.28 -11.49 28.97
CA GLN A 222 -4.59 -11.08 29.48
C GLN A 222 -5.57 -12.26 29.62
N GLN A 223 -5.53 -13.24 28.72
CA GLN A 223 -6.36 -14.45 28.81
C GLN A 223 -5.90 -15.37 29.94
N GLU A 224 -4.61 -15.47 30.20
CA GLU A 224 -4.08 -16.26 31.33
C GLU A 224 -4.42 -15.61 32.67
N GLU A 225 -4.34 -14.29 32.80
CA GLU A 225 -4.73 -13.55 34.01
C GLU A 225 -6.23 -13.72 34.33
N LEU A 226 -7.11 -13.77 33.33
CA LEU A 226 -8.56 -13.97 33.50
C LEU A 226 -8.89 -15.41 33.90
N ASN A 227 -8.03 -16.38 33.62
CA ASN A 227 -8.22 -17.80 33.93
C ASN A 227 -7.55 -18.26 35.23
N VAL A 228 -6.89 -17.37 35.97
CA VAL A 228 -6.35 -17.70 37.31
C VAL A 228 -7.50 -17.91 38.29
N PRO A 229 -7.66 -19.11 38.91
CA PRO A 229 -8.69 -19.32 39.95
C PRO A 229 -8.43 -18.36 41.10
N ILE A 230 -9.43 -17.58 41.46
CA ILE A 230 -9.41 -16.79 42.72
C ILE A 230 -9.31 -17.82 43.83
N CYS A 231 -8.12 -18.00 44.40
CA CYS A 231 -7.93 -18.77 45.63
C CYS A 231 -8.68 -18.03 46.76
N THR A 232 -9.82 -18.53 47.11
CA THR A 232 -10.55 -18.14 48.34
C THR A 232 -9.93 -18.84 49.56
#